data_b5c33604e624e26c6a9b1428f2b016c7
#
_entry.id   b5c33604e624e26c6a9b1428f2b016c7
#
_cell.length_a   1.000
_cell.length_b   1.000
_cell.length_c   1.000
_cell.angle_alpha   90.00
_cell.angle_beta   90.00
_cell.angle_gamma   90.00
#
_symmetry.space_group_name_H-M   'P 1'
#
loop_
_entity.id
_entity.type
_entity.pdbx_description
1 polymer ?
#
loop_
_entity_poly.entity_id
_entity_poly.type
_entity_poly.pdbx_seq_one_letter_code
_entity_poly.pdbx_strand_id
1 'polypeptide(L)'
;MRIRKGTFKIREHDDGERKWSYYDGSYGNDFPFYVHRKENEKWWTLSHMSTGYMIKKNLSLKHARRLCKALKEWPLFLMPTAETLNHQKSLLSTYKQNLLNNIVHNAGETNE
;
A
#
# COMPACT_ATOMS: atom_id res chain seq x y z
N MET A 1 -10.95 -7.90 4.62
CA MET A 1 -9.63 -8.38 4.15
C MET A 1 -9.17 -9.55 4.98
N ARG A 2 -8.94 -10.65 4.35
CA ARG A 2 -8.45 -11.87 4.99
C ARG A 2 -6.93 -11.96 4.86
N ILE A 3 -6.23 -12.16 5.97
CA ILE A 3 -4.79 -12.31 5.96
C ILE A 3 -4.43 -13.77 5.71
N ARG A 4 -3.50 -13.99 4.79
CA ARG A 4 -3.01 -15.31 4.39
C ARG A 4 -1.49 -15.36 4.57
N LYS A 5 -0.98 -16.57 4.80
CA LYS A 5 0.46 -16.83 4.72
C LYS A 5 0.77 -17.46 3.37
N GLY A 6 1.83 -16.99 2.75
CA GLY A 6 2.24 -17.52 1.44
C GLY A 6 3.19 -16.58 0.74
N THR A 7 3.30 -16.78 -0.56
CA THR A 7 4.18 -15.96 -1.39
C THR A 7 3.41 -14.78 -1.97
N PHE A 8 4.00 -13.60 -1.88
CA PHE A 8 3.46 -12.40 -2.48
C PHE A 8 4.56 -11.69 -3.27
N LYS A 9 4.17 -10.77 -4.14
CA LYS A 9 5.12 -10.04 -4.98
C LYS A 9 5.14 -8.56 -4.63
N ILE A 10 6.34 -7.98 -4.69
CA ILE A 10 6.58 -6.57 -4.46
C ILE A 10 7.30 -6.00 -5.68
N ARG A 11 6.99 -4.78 -6.04
CA ARG A 11 7.73 -4.08 -7.09
C ARG A 11 8.88 -3.32 -6.47
N GLU A 12 10.09 -3.71 -6.84
CA GLU A 12 11.31 -3.14 -6.28
C GLU A 12 12.21 -2.54 -7.37
N HIS A 13 13.03 -1.58 -6.96
CA HIS A 13 14.10 -1.06 -7.79
C HIS A 13 15.32 -1.97 -7.67
N ASP A 14 15.80 -2.45 -8.80
CA ASP A 14 17.01 -3.26 -8.87
C ASP A 14 17.81 -2.81 -10.11
N ASP A 15 19.04 -2.36 -9.90
CA ASP A 15 19.94 -1.86 -10.95
C ASP A 15 19.29 -0.81 -11.88
N GLY A 16 18.51 0.09 -11.30
CA GLY A 16 17.83 1.14 -12.05
C GLY A 16 16.53 0.72 -12.71
N GLU A 17 16.16 -0.54 -12.63
CA GLU A 17 14.93 -1.07 -13.18
C GLU A 17 13.95 -1.48 -12.09
N ARG A 18 12.66 -1.36 -12.38
CA ARG A 18 11.63 -1.88 -11.50
C ARG A 18 11.32 -3.32 -11.88
N LYS A 19 11.48 -4.20 -10.91
CA LYS A 19 11.21 -5.64 -11.07
C LYS A 19 10.26 -6.13 -10.01
N TRP A 20 9.46 -7.12 -10.36
CA TRP A 20 8.67 -7.84 -9.39
C TRP A 20 9.55 -8.85 -8.68
N SER A 21 9.55 -8.80 -7.36
CA SER A 21 10.27 -9.75 -6.51
C SER A 21 9.28 -10.51 -5.65
N TYR A 22 9.54 -11.78 -5.40
CA TYR A 22 8.65 -12.63 -4.64
C TYR A 22 9.21 -12.88 -3.25
N TYR A 23 8.35 -12.80 -2.26
CA TYR A 23 8.71 -13.01 -0.86
C TYR A 23 7.68 -13.85 -0.15
N ASP A 24 8.14 -14.63 0.82
CA ASP A 24 7.25 -15.35 1.72
C ASP A 24 6.92 -14.49 2.93
N GLY A 25 5.68 -14.60 3.39
CA GLY A 25 5.23 -13.86 4.55
C GLY A 25 3.72 -13.88 4.69
N SER A 26 3.16 -12.78 5.11
CA SER A 26 1.72 -12.62 5.27
C SER A 26 1.20 -11.53 4.36
N TYR A 27 0.02 -11.73 3.80
CA TYR A 27 -0.59 -10.73 2.92
C TYR A 27 -2.11 -10.82 2.95
N GLY A 28 -2.76 -9.73 2.60
CA GLY A 28 -4.20 -9.66 2.44
C GLY A 28 -4.55 -8.76 1.29
N ASN A 29 -5.49 -9.19 0.45
CA ASN A 29 -5.93 -8.45 -0.72
C ASN A 29 -7.25 -7.75 -0.44
N ASP A 30 -7.32 -6.49 -0.82
CA ASP A 30 -8.56 -5.70 -0.78
C ASP A 30 -8.52 -4.73 -1.96
N PHE A 31 -8.95 -5.23 -3.12
CA PHE A 31 -8.84 -4.50 -4.38
C PHE A 31 -9.29 -3.03 -4.24
N PRO A 32 -8.51 -2.07 -4.75
CA PRO A 32 -7.31 -2.19 -5.60
C PRO A 32 -5.98 -2.26 -4.82
N PHE A 33 -6.04 -2.56 -3.54
CA PHE A 33 -4.88 -2.56 -2.66
C PHE A 33 -4.57 -3.95 -2.14
N TYR A 34 -3.37 -4.08 -1.56
CA TYR A 34 -3.01 -5.21 -0.73
C TYR A 34 -2.06 -4.75 0.37
N VAL A 35 -2.10 -5.46 1.48
CA VAL A 35 -1.15 -5.27 2.57
C VAL A 35 -0.26 -6.49 2.62
N HIS A 36 1.01 -6.29 2.99
CA HIS A 36 1.96 -7.40 3.04
C HIS A 36 3.04 -7.16 4.07
N ARG A 37 3.61 -8.26 4.53
CA ARG A 37 4.69 -8.25 5.49
C ARG A 37 5.55 -9.50 5.25
N LYS A 38 6.86 -9.31 5.03
CA LYS A 38 7.80 -10.43 4.95
C LYS A 38 7.89 -11.14 6.29
N GLU A 39 8.27 -12.42 6.28
CA GLU A 39 8.28 -13.25 7.50
C GLU A 39 9.05 -12.63 8.64
N ASN A 40 10.17 -11.97 8.34
CA ASN A 40 11.04 -11.37 9.35
C ASN A 40 10.75 -9.90 9.67
N GLU A 41 9.70 -9.34 9.07
CA GLU A 41 9.32 -7.96 9.30
C GLU A 41 8.24 -7.85 10.36
N LYS A 42 8.32 -6.79 11.16
CA LYS A 42 7.33 -6.47 12.19
C LYS A 42 6.16 -5.69 11.63
N TRP A 43 6.43 -4.76 10.71
CA TRP A 43 5.45 -3.80 10.24
C TRP A 43 4.92 -4.14 8.85
N TRP A 44 3.69 -3.73 8.61
CA TRP A 44 3.00 -3.97 7.35
C TRP A 44 3.23 -2.84 6.36
N THR A 45 3.13 -3.16 5.09
CA THR A 45 3.20 -2.22 3.97
C THR A 45 1.90 -2.31 3.19
N LEU A 46 1.37 -1.15 2.81
CA LEU A 46 0.21 -1.03 1.94
C LEU A 46 0.67 -0.68 0.54
N SER A 47 0.24 -1.43 -0.45
CA SER A 47 0.63 -1.24 -1.85
C SER A 47 -0.57 -1.29 -2.78
N HIS A 48 -0.41 -0.70 -3.95
CA HIS A 48 -1.39 -0.75 -5.02
C HIS A 48 -1.19 -2.02 -5.84
N MET A 49 -2.26 -2.78 -6.02
CA MET A 49 -2.17 -4.16 -6.54
C MET A 49 -1.66 -4.24 -7.97
N SER A 50 -2.22 -3.46 -8.88
CA SER A 50 -1.88 -3.57 -10.29
C SER A 50 -0.54 -2.93 -10.66
N THR A 51 -0.12 -1.90 -9.94
CA THR A 51 1.12 -1.18 -10.24
C THR A 51 2.29 -1.60 -9.37
N GLY A 52 2.01 -2.18 -8.21
CA GLY A 52 3.02 -2.48 -7.21
C GLY A 52 3.55 -1.27 -6.46
N TYR A 53 2.97 -0.08 -6.67
CA TYR A 53 3.38 1.11 -5.95
C TYR A 53 3.13 0.95 -4.46
N MET A 54 4.18 1.23 -3.69
CA MET A 54 4.07 1.33 -2.24
C MET A 54 3.37 2.64 -1.89
N ILE A 55 2.31 2.53 -1.11
CA ILE A 55 1.55 3.70 -0.66
C ILE A 55 2.05 4.15 0.70
N LYS A 56 2.16 3.22 1.63
CA LYS A 56 2.65 3.51 2.98
C LYS A 56 3.26 2.26 3.58
N LYS A 57 4.35 2.44 4.33
CA LYS A 57 5.02 1.36 5.06
C LYS A 57 5.02 1.65 6.56
N ASN A 58 5.51 0.71 7.33
CA ASN A 58 5.64 0.81 8.79
C ASN A 58 4.28 0.98 9.48
N LEU A 59 3.31 0.18 9.07
CA LEU A 59 1.96 0.20 9.61
C LEU A 59 1.71 -1.02 10.48
N SER A 60 0.92 -0.83 11.55
CA SER A 60 0.28 -1.98 12.20
C SER A 60 -0.79 -2.53 11.24
N LEU A 61 -1.19 -3.77 11.45
CA LEU A 61 -2.24 -4.35 10.59
C LEU A 61 -3.55 -3.57 10.71
N LYS A 62 -3.86 -3.09 11.89
CA LYS A 62 -5.07 -2.29 12.13
C LYS A 62 -5.03 -0.98 11.35
N HIS A 63 -3.91 -0.28 11.37
CA HIS A 63 -3.72 0.95 10.61
C HIS A 63 -3.77 0.69 9.12
N ALA A 64 -3.14 -0.39 8.66
CA ALA A 64 -3.15 -0.76 7.25
C ALA A 64 -4.59 -1.02 6.75
N ARG A 65 -5.39 -1.73 7.53
CA ARG A 65 -6.79 -1.99 7.20
C ARG A 65 -7.63 -0.71 7.12
N ARG A 66 -7.43 0.20 8.07
CA ARG A 66 -8.14 1.49 8.07
C ARG A 66 -7.75 2.35 6.89
N LEU A 67 -6.47 2.41 6.61
CA LEU A 67 -5.96 3.18 5.48
C LEU A 67 -6.49 2.63 4.15
N CYS A 68 -6.48 1.32 4.01
CA CYS A 68 -7.02 0.64 2.85
C CYS A 68 -8.50 1.01 2.62
N LYS A 69 -9.30 0.91 3.67
CA LYS A 69 -10.72 1.25 3.60
C LYS A 69 -10.95 2.70 3.18
N ALA A 70 -10.19 3.63 3.76
CA ALA A 70 -10.34 5.04 3.46
C ALA A 70 -9.92 5.37 2.02
N LEU A 71 -8.82 4.79 1.55
CA LEU A 71 -8.31 5.05 0.21
C LEU A 71 -9.16 4.41 -0.88
N LYS A 72 -9.89 3.37 -0.59
CA LYS A 72 -10.78 2.72 -1.57
C LYS A 72 -11.85 3.67 -2.09
N GLU A 73 -12.22 4.67 -1.34
CA GLU A 73 -13.19 5.68 -1.75
C GLU A 73 -12.60 6.76 -2.63
N TRP A 74 -11.28 6.78 -2.77
CA TRP A 74 -10.61 7.80 -3.58
C TRP A 74 -10.50 7.34 -5.04
N PRO A 75 -11.18 8.03 -5.98
CA PRO A 75 -11.28 7.55 -7.38
C PRO A 75 -9.96 7.30 -8.08
N LEU A 76 -8.90 8.03 -7.73
CA LEU A 76 -7.59 7.86 -8.36
C LEU A 76 -7.03 6.44 -8.20
N PHE A 77 -7.32 5.80 -7.08
CA PHE A 77 -6.81 4.46 -6.82
C PHE A 77 -7.65 3.36 -7.47
N LEU A 78 -8.84 3.71 -7.95
CA LEU A 78 -9.65 2.77 -8.70
C LEU A 78 -9.19 2.64 -10.14
N MET A 79 -8.32 3.53 -10.59
CA MET A 79 -7.73 3.47 -11.92
C MET A 79 -6.47 2.60 -11.89
N PRO A 80 -6.48 1.45 -12.55
CA PRO A 80 -5.50 0.39 -12.30
C PRO A 80 -4.19 0.50 -13.08
N THR A 81 -3.90 1.61 -13.74
CA THR A 81 -2.73 1.69 -14.60
C THR A 81 -1.59 2.49 -13.95
N ALA A 82 -0.37 1.98 -14.12
CA ALA A 82 0.85 2.68 -13.69
C ALA A 82 0.97 4.04 -14.39
N GLU A 83 0.55 4.10 -15.63
CA GLU A 83 0.57 5.32 -16.44
C GLU A 83 -0.28 6.43 -15.81
N THR A 84 -1.50 6.09 -15.40
CA THR A 84 -2.38 7.06 -14.74
C THR A 84 -1.76 7.59 -13.45
N LEU A 85 -1.20 6.72 -12.65
CA LEU A 85 -0.57 7.12 -11.40
C LEU A 85 0.69 7.97 -11.65
N ASN A 86 1.48 7.62 -12.65
CA ASN A 86 2.68 8.38 -13.00
C ASN A 86 2.32 9.77 -13.54
N HIS A 87 1.34 9.85 -14.41
CA HIS A 87 0.91 11.10 -15.01
C HIS A 87 0.41 12.08 -13.96
N GLN A 88 -0.26 11.57 -12.93
CA GLN A 88 -0.82 12.39 -11.87
C GLN A 88 0.06 12.46 -10.62
N LYS A 89 1.28 11.99 -10.73
CA LYS A 89 2.19 11.86 -9.58
C LYS A 89 2.42 13.18 -8.83
N SER A 90 2.56 14.29 -9.53
CA SER A 90 2.77 15.59 -8.91
C SER A 90 1.51 16.10 -8.20
N LEU A 91 0.34 15.91 -8.79
CA LEU A 91 -0.94 16.23 -8.15
C LEU A 91 -1.21 15.27 -6.99
N LEU A 92 -0.91 14.00 -7.20
CA LEU A 92 -1.04 12.98 -6.19
C LEU A 92 -0.12 13.21 -5.00
N SER A 93 1.08 13.76 -5.20
CA SER A 93 2.03 13.89 -4.10
C SER A 93 1.52 14.83 -3.01
N THR A 94 0.95 15.97 -3.36
CA THR A 94 0.42 16.91 -2.37
C THR A 94 -0.86 16.40 -1.73
N TYR A 95 -1.84 16.01 -2.53
CA TYR A 95 -3.11 15.48 -2.03
C TYR A 95 -2.93 14.19 -1.25
N LYS A 96 -2.10 13.30 -1.77
CA LYS A 96 -1.79 12.04 -1.14
C LYS A 96 -1.12 12.24 0.22
N GLN A 97 -0.12 13.13 0.30
CA GLN A 97 0.56 13.41 1.56
C GLN A 97 -0.42 13.94 2.61
N ASN A 98 -1.23 14.90 2.24
CA ASN A 98 -2.20 15.46 3.17
C ASN A 98 -3.23 14.44 3.62
N LEU A 99 -3.78 13.69 2.68
CA LEU A 99 -4.78 12.67 2.98
C LEU A 99 -4.19 11.55 3.83
N LEU A 100 -3.04 11.03 3.45
CA LEU A 100 -2.38 9.95 4.18
C LEU A 100 -1.97 10.39 5.58
N ASN A 101 -1.44 11.60 5.73
CA ASN A 101 -1.06 12.13 7.03
C ASN A 101 -2.26 12.24 7.95
N ASN A 102 -3.38 12.76 7.46
CA ASN A 102 -4.59 12.85 8.24
C ASN A 102 -5.14 11.49 8.64
N ILE A 103 -5.20 10.55 7.70
CA ILE A 103 -5.74 9.22 7.96
C ILE A 103 -4.86 8.45 8.92
N VAL A 104 -3.55 8.46 8.71
CA VAL A 104 -2.60 7.77 9.57
C VAL A 104 -2.58 8.38 10.96
N HIS A 105 -2.62 9.70 11.05
CA HIS A 105 -2.68 10.41 12.33
C HIS A 105 -3.93 10.03 13.12
N ASN A 106 -5.09 10.09 12.50
CA ASN A 106 -6.35 9.73 13.14
C ASN A 106 -6.37 8.26 13.56
N ALA A 107 -5.85 7.37 12.73
CA ALA A 107 -5.75 5.96 13.06
C ALA A 107 -4.79 5.72 14.22
N GLY A 108 -3.67 6.46 14.26
CA GLY A 108 -2.68 6.38 15.33
C GLY A 108 -3.26 6.78 16.69
N GLU A 109 -4.07 7.82 16.72
CA GLU A 109 -4.68 8.29 17.96
C GLU A 109 -5.60 7.27 18.60
N THR A 110 -6.16 6.36 17.82
CA THR A 110 -7.16 5.43 18.33
C THR A 110 -6.61 4.08 18.76
N ASN A 111 -5.33 3.78 18.52
CA ASN A 111 -4.84 2.41 18.59
C ASN A 111 -3.52 2.21 19.26
N GLU A 112 -2.83 3.25 19.42
CA GLU A 112 -1.52 3.13 20.02
C GLU A 112 -1.61 3.34 21.51
#